data_0afb2d6dfb88de20922cb32b72868f61
#
_entry.id   0afb2d6dfb88de20922cb32b72868f61
#
_cell.length_a   1.000
_cell.length_b   1.000
_cell.length_c   1.000
_cell.angle_alpha   90.00
_cell.angle_beta   90.00
_cell.angle_gamma   90.00
#
_symmetry.space_group_name_H-M   'P 1'
#
loop_
_entity.id
_entity.type
_entity.pdbx_description
1 polymer ?
#
loop_
_entity_poly.entity_id
_entity_poly.type
_entity_poly.pdbx_seq_one_letter_code
_entity_poly.pdbx_strand_id
1 'polypeptide(L)'
;MKKVTILILSFASALCIHAQNTQDFKSIYEKARKEMDASRQAFQDSADKALDDYLKAEAQMLDEYKQYCEELKQTWGDSEIVESTRKKWVDYSGDKKSRTQVDWETGKVTIEVLADPGDSEEAIREKMKKAVSDLLANRGNASGFDLTSKKKSPVSDRPLLDGQIDLSRYGVTSLSGTEAPKPFSGQGGTRPAPSRGGKLDLSRSQRSSSGSDGKTMVEASADKKQTEEAQAKAEVQAQAEAEAKAKAEAQAKEQEAIAKLPDTIVDSEKPVVETVKTSEGTKKVVSITMELVEDHIPKRAEKFREIISRHSATYSVDEPLIYAIMEQESAFNPMAQSWVPAYGLMQLVPKSGGRDAYRYVHKKDAIPSADFLFDPNNNIQLGTGYLKLLMSTTFKNVQDTRCRMLCAIAAYNTGAGNVSRSINGTTNISKAIPTINSMSYDQLFEHLKKSLPHAETKDYIQKVTSKMTKYIK
;
A
#
# COMPACT_ATOMS: atom_id res chain seq x y z
N MET A 1 12.97 17.03 20.73
CA MET A 1 13.89 18.16 20.56
C MET A 1 13.22 19.53 20.74
N LYS A 2 12.11 19.87 20.07
CA LYS A 2 11.46 21.21 20.26
C LYS A 2 11.09 21.54 21.71
N LYS A 3 10.60 20.59 22.51
CA LYS A 3 10.27 20.85 23.93
C LYS A 3 11.50 21.09 24.79
N VAL A 4 12.61 20.42 24.52
CA VAL A 4 13.88 20.63 25.23
C VAL A 4 14.53 21.93 24.79
N THR A 5 14.49 22.27 23.50
CA THR A 5 15.02 23.54 22.97
C THR A 5 14.19 24.74 23.46
N ILE A 6 12.86 24.62 23.55
CA ILE A 6 11.99 25.67 24.09
C ILE A 6 12.20 25.80 25.60
N LEU A 7 12.41 24.71 26.31
CA LEU A 7 12.72 24.75 27.74
C LEU A 7 14.07 25.44 28.00
N ILE A 8 15.09 25.13 27.20
CA ILE A 8 16.42 25.76 27.30
C ILE A 8 16.36 27.25 26.95
N LEU A 9 15.61 27.65 25.91
CA LEU A 9 15.44 29.07 25.56
C LEU A 9 14.60 29.85 26.59
N SER A 10 13.55 29.25 27.16
CA SER A 10 12.79 29.88 28.24
C SER A 10 13.56 29.95 29.58
N PHE A 11 14.41 28.94 29.84
CA PHE A 11 15.32 28.99 30.99
C PHE A 11 16.44 30.01 30.81
N ALA A 12 16.98 30.15 29.61
CA ALA A 12 18.03 31.16 29.31
C ALA A 12 17.49 32.59 29.47
N SER A 13 16.26 32.86 28.98
CA SER A 13 15.65 34.17 29.14
C SER A 13 15.24 34.47 30.61
N ALA A 14 14.82 33.50 31.39
CA ALA A 14 14.51 33.66 32.81
C ALA A 14 15.77 33.82 33.69
N LEU A 15 16.87 33.16 33.31
CA LEU A 15 18.16 33.22 34.03
C LEU A 15 18.95 34.50 33.74
N CYS A 16 18.80 35.12 32.57
CA CYS A 16 19.42 36.43 32.30
C CYS A 16 18.90 37.55 33.21
N ILE A 17 17.72 37.37 33.80
CA ILE A 17 17.11 38.38 34.70
C ILE A 17 17.57 38.18 36.18
N HIS A 18 18.15 37.03 36.53
CA HIS A 18 18.49 36.72 37.95
C HIS A 18 19.96 36.36 38.18
N ALA A 19 20.81 36.23 37.16
CA ALA A 19 22.23 35.89 37.35
C ALA A 19 23.04 37.15 37.66
N GLN A 20 23.20 37.45 38.93
CA GLN A 20 24.09 38.52 39.39
C GLN A 20 25.56 38.09 39.43
N ASN A 21 25.91 36.84 39.02
CA ASN A 21 27.29 36.35 39.09
C ASN A 21 27.65 35.52 37.85
N THR A 22 28.70 35.91 37.13
CA THR A 22 29.21 35.23 35.91
C THR A 22 29.64 33.77 36.19
N GLN A 23 29.94 33.43 37.41
CA GLN A 23 30.37 32.09 37.83
C GLN A 23 29.18 31.09 37.86
N ASP A 24 28.00 31.55 38.31
CA ASP A 24 26.78 30.75 38.32
C ASP A 24 26.27 30.44 36.90
N PHE A 25 26.32 31.43 36.02
CA PHE A 25 25.97 31.25 34.62
C PHE A 25 26.86 30.23 33.93
N LYS A 26 28.18 30.27 34.17
CA LYS A 26 29.13 29.31 33.60
C LYS A 26 28.85 27.88 34.05
N SER A 27 28.58 27.70 35.35
CA SER A 27 28.23 26.40 35.92
C SER A 27 26.96 25.81 35.35
N ILE A 28 25.90 26.61 35.21
CA ILE A 28 24.62 26.22 34.63
C ILE A 28 24.79 25.87 33.16
N TYR A 29 25.57 26.67 32.40
CA TYR A 29 25.86 26.41 31.00
C TYR A 29 26.62 25.08 30.79
N GLU A 30 27.66 24.83 31.60
CA GLU A 30 28.42 23.58 31.54
C GLU A 30 27.58 22.35 31.91
N LYS A 31 26.68 22.49 32.91
CA LYS A 31 25.73 21.43 33.27
C LYS A 31 24.77 21.15 32.12
N ALA A 32 24.15 22.17 31.53
CA ALA A 32 23.23 22.05 30.40
C ALA A 32 23.92 21.44 29.17
N ARG A 33 25.17 21.81 28.92
CA ARG A 33 25.98 21.25 27.84
C ARG A 33 26.28 19.77 28.06
N LYS A 34 26.66 19.36 29.28
CA LYS A 34 26.87 17.94 29.62
C LYS A 34 25.60 17.11 29.47
N GLU A 35 24.46 17.62 29.93
CA GLU A 35 23.17 16.95 29.76
C GLU A 35 22.77 16.83 28.30
N MET A 36 23.04 17.85 27.50
CA MET A 36 22.79 17.82 26.05
C MET A 36 23.72 16.82 25.32
N ASP A 37 25.01 16.79 25.69
CA ASP A 37 25.99 15.87 25.11
C ASP A 37 25.65 14.42 25.53
N ALA A 38 25.29 14.17 26.79
CA ALA A 38 24.83 12.85 27.25
C ALA A 38 23.53 12.40 26.55
N SER A 39 22.58 13.32 26.38
CA SER A 39 21.34 13.05 25.65
C SER A 39 21.57 12.74 24.18
N ARG A 40 22.54 13.44 23.55
CA ARG A 40 22.98 13.20 22.18
C ARG A 40 23.65 11.84 22.05
N GLN A 41 24.53 11.47 22.98
CA GLN A 41 25.19 10.17 22.99
C GLN A 41 24.19 9.04 23.18
N ALA A 42 23.30 9.13 24.16
CA ALA A 42 22.25 8.12 24.38
C ALA A 42 21.33 7.94 23.15
N PHE A 43 21.04 9.03 22.44
CA PHE A 43 20.31 8.97 21.19
C PHE A 43 21.09 8.24 20.09
N GLN A 44 22.40 8.50 19.99
CA GLN A 44 23.29 7.86 19.03
C GLN A 44 23.44 6.37 19.32
N ASP A 45 23.68 6.00 20.58
CA ASP A 45 23.79 4.61 21.03
C ASP A 45 22.49 3.81 20.76
N SER A 46 21.32 4.44 21.00
CA SER A 46 20.03 3.84 20.67
C SER A 46 19.82 3.63 19.16
N ALA A 47 20.28 4.59 18.35
CA ALA A 47 20.18 4.52 16.90
C ALA A 47 21.11 3.44 16.31
N ASP A 48 22.34 3.34 16.86
CA ASP A 48 23.34 2.35 16.46
C ASP A 48 22.87 0.94 16.86
N LYS A 49 22.31 0.78 18.06
CA LYS A 49 21.72 -0.48 18.50
C LYS A 49 20.55 -0.91 17.60
N ALA A 50 19.65 0.01 17.23
CA ALA A 50 18.54 -0.30 16.34
C ALA A 50 19.01 -0.72 14.97
N LEU A 51 20.10 -0.12 14.47
CA LEU A 51 20.72 -0.53 13.21
C LEU A 51 21.36 -1.91 13.30
N ASP A 52 22.08 -2.20 14.39
CA ASP A 52 22.70 -3.52 14.63
C ASP A 52 21.63 -4.62 14.74
N ASP A 53 20.56 -4.38 15.48
CA ASP A 53 19.45 -5.33 15.62
C ASP A 53 18.79 -5.59 14.26
N TYR A 54 18.61 -4.54 13.44
CA TYR A 54 18.09 -4.67 12.09
C TYR A 54 19.02 -5.49 11.18
N LEU A 55 20.33 -5.21 11.19
CA LEU A 55 21.31 -5.92 10.36
C LEU A 55 21.41 -7.41 10.73
N LYS A 56 21.30 -7.74 12.01
CA LYS A 56 21.24 -9.15 12.47
C LYS A 56 19.98 -9.84 11.98
N ALA A 57 18.83 -9.19 12.09
CA ALA A 57 17.57 -9.73 11.57
C ALA A 57 17.60 -9.90 10.04
N GLU A 58 18.16 -8.92 9.32
CA GLU A 58 18.36 -9.00 7.85
C GLU A 58 19.28 -10.18 7.47
N ALA A 59 20.39 -10.39 8.19
CA ALA A 59 21.31 -11.49 7.92
C ALA A 59 20.65 -12.86 8.18
N GLN A 60 19.93 -13.01 9.29
CA GLN A 60 19.19 -14.24 9.59
C GLN A 60 18.14 -14.53 8.50
N MET A 61 17.40 -13.53 8.10
CA MET A 61 16.39 -13.64 7.05
C MET A 61 17.00 -14.08 5.72
N LEU A 62 18.17 -13.54 5.34
CA LEU A 62 18.87 -13.94 4.12
C LEU A 62 19.35 -15.40 4.15
N ASP A 63 19.76 -15.89 5.32
CA ASP A 63 20.17 -17.29 5.49
C ASP A 63 18.97 -18.23 5.39
N GLU A 64 17.85 -17.90 6.03
CA GLU A 64 16.58 -18.64 5.92
C GLU A 64 16.11 -18.69 4.46
N TYR A 65 16.24 -17.57 3.73
CA TYR A 65 15.89 -17.50 2.31
C TYR A 65 16.77 -18.39 1.43
N LYS A 66 18.07 -18.40 1.68
CA LYS A 66 18.98 -19.30 0.94
C LYS A 66 18.61 -20.78 1.15
N GLN A 67 18.31 -21.17 2.40
CA GLN A 67 17.85 -22.51 2.70
C GLN A 67 16.57 -22.87 1.95
N TYR A 68 15.60 -21.95 1.93
CA TYR A 68 14.37 -22.12 1.18
C TYR A 68 14.61 -22.25 -0.33
N CYS A 69 15.51 -21.45 -0.91
CA CYS A 69 15.88 -21.59 -2.31
C CYS A 69 16.55 -22.94 -2.61
N GLU A 70 17.39 -23.46 -1.71
CA GLU A 70 17.98 -24.79 -1.89
C GLU A 70 16.91 -25.90 -1.87
N GLU A 71 15.91 -25.79 -0.99
CA GLU A 71 14.78 -26.72 -0.99
C GLU A 71 13.93 -26.63 -2.27
N LEU A 72 13.73 -25.42 -2.81
CA LEU A 72 13.07 -25.22 -4.11
C LEU A 72 13.88 -25.85 -5.25
N LYS A 73 15.21 -25.71 -5.26
CA LYS A 73 16.09 -26.33 -6.27
C LYS A 73 15.97 -27.85 -6.26
N GLN A 74 15.91 -28.45 -5.07
CA GLN A 74 15.71 -29.90 -4.96
C GLN A 74 14.39 -30.33 -5.60
N THR A 75 13.34 -29.54 -5.45
CA THR A 75 11.98 -29.84 -5.91
C THR A 75 11.78 -29.52 -7.40
N TRP A 76 12.27 -28.34 -7.86
CA TRP A 76 12.01 -27.78 -9.21
C TRP A 76 13.20 -27.89 -10.17
N GLY A 77 14.41 -28.19 -9.68
CA GLY A 77 15.65 -28.12 -10.45
C GLY A 77 16.28 -26.72 -10.46
N ASP A 78 17.56 -26.66 -10.85
CA ASP A 78 18.37 -25.43 -10.72
C ASP A 78 17.90 -24.25 -11.59
N SER A 79 17.34 -24.53 -12.77
CA SER A 79 16.92 -23.47 -13.72
C SER A 79 15.51 -22.97 -13.53
N GLU A 80 14.77 -23.55 -12.57
CA GLU A 80 13.32 -23.40 -12.51
C GLU A 80 12.80 -22.57 -11.32
N ILE A 81 13.72 -22.02 -10.50
CA ILE A 81 13.31 -21.16 -9.40
C ILE A 81 12.87 -19.81 -9.97
N VAL A 82 11.63 -19.43 -9.66
CA VAL A 82 11.11 -18.10 -9.96
C VAL A 82 10.97 -17.32 -8.67
N GLU A 83 11.60 -16.16 -8.63
CA GLU A 83 11.57 -15.27 -7.47
C GLU A 83 10.55 -14.14 -7.64
N SER A 84 9.99 -13.72 -6.52
CA SER A 84 9.20 -12.49 -6.49
C SER A 84 10.08 -11.29 -6.79
N THR A 85 9.54 -10.33 -7.55
CA THR A 85 10.17 -9.04 -7.82
C THR A 85 9.22 -7.92 -7.42
N ARG A 86 9.66 -6.68 -7.57
CA ARG A 86 8.80 -5.50 -7.32
C ARG A 86 7.44 -5.59 -8.03
N LYS A 87 7.42 -6.13 -9.25
CA LYS A 87 6.23 -6.17 -10.12
C LYS A 87 5.71 -7.58 -10.41
N LYS A 88 6.40 -8.59 -9.93
CA LYS A 88 5.98 -9.98 -10.04
C LYS A 88 5.86 -10.58 -8.64
N TRP A 89 4.68 -11.07 -8.33
CA TRP A 89 4.44 -11.83 -7.11
C TRP A 89 4.50 -13.32 -7.44
N VAL A 90 5.22 -14.07 -6.62
CA VAL A 90 5.36 -15.51 -6.75
C VAL A 90 5.05 -16.16 -5.41
N ASP A 91 4.24 -17.18 -5.43
CA ASP A 91 3.87 -17.96 -4.26
C ASP A 91 4.03 -19.45 -4.54
N TYR A 92 4.71 -20.15 -3.65
CA TYR A 92 4.86 -21.59 -3.69
C TYR A 92 3.95 -22.22 -2.63
N SER A 93 3.29 -23.34 -2.98
CA SER A 93 2.52 -24.10 -2.01
C SER A 93 3.38 -24.58 -0.84
N GLY A 94 2.73 -24.91 0.30
CA GLY A 94 3.44 -25.39 1.47
C GLY A 94 4.26 -26.66 1.25
N ASP A 95 3.83 -27.52 0.33
CA ASP A 95 4.56 -28.71 -0.12
C ASP A 95 5.54 -28.45 -1.26
N LYS A 96 5.66 -27.19 -1.71
CA LYS A 96 6.52 -26.72 -2.80
C LYS A 96 6.25 -27.39 -4.16
N LYS A 97 5.12 -28.09 -4.32
CA LYS A 97 4.78 -28.79 -5.57
C LYS A 97 3.93 -27.99 -6.54
N SER A 98 3.46 -26.81 -6.14
CA SER A 98 2.85 -25.85 -7.03
C SER A 98 3.39 -24.45 -6.79
N ARG A 99 3.36 -23.62 -7.83
CA ARG A 99 3.65 -22.20 -7.73
C ARG A 99 2.69 -21.38 -8.58
N THR A 100 2.41 -20.19 -8.11
CA THR A 100 1.62 -19.21 -8.83
C THR A 100 2.43 -17.95 -9.02
N GLN A 101 2.29 -17.33 -10.18
CA GLN A 101 2.99 -16.12 -10.55
C GLN A 101 1.97 -15.09 -11.03
N VAL A 102 2.03 -13.88 -10.51
CA VAL A 102 1.24 -12.74 -11.01
C VAL A 102 2.21 -11.65 -11.43
N ASP A 103 2.32 -11.43 -12.72
CA ASP A 103 3.08 -10.33 -13.28
C ASP A 103 2.16 -9.10 -13.40
N TRP A 104 2.33 -8.19 -12.47
CA TRP A 104 1.51 -6.98 -12.35
C TRP A 104 1.77 -5.94 -13.44
N GLU A 105 2.89 -6.04 -14.16
CA GLU A 105 3.23 -5.14 -15.25
C GLU A 105 2.62 -5.62 -16.57
N THR A 106 2.79 -6.91 -16.88
CA THR A 106 2.29 -7.52 -18.11
C THR A 106 0.84 -8.01 -18.02
N GLY A 107 0.31 -8.14 -16.81
CA GLY A 107 -1.03 -8.67 -16.56
C GLY A 107 -1.15 -10.19 -16.71
N LYS A 108 -0.04 -10.94 -16.72
CA LYS A 108 -0.07 -12.40 -16.82
C LYS A 108 -0.14 -13.07 -15.44
N VAL A 109 -0.97 -14.09 -15.34
CA VAL A 109 -1.10 -14.96 -14.17
C VAL A 109 -0.77 -16.39 -14.63
N THR A 110 0.30 -16.97 -14.10
CA THR A 110 0.73 -18.33 -14.42
C THR A 110 0.61 -19.22 -13.21
N ILE A 111 -0.01 -20.37 -13.35
CA ILE A 111 -0.16 -21.39 -12.31
C ILE A 111 0.51 -22.64 -12.81
N GLU A 112 1.41 -23.21 -12.00
CA GLU A 112 2.20 -24.35 -12.35
C GLU A 112 2.14 -25.41 -11.25
N VAL A 113 2.06 -26.67 -11.66
CA VAL A 113 2.08 -27.81 -10.76
C VAL A 113 3.12 -28.83 -11.21
N LEU A 114 3.83 -29.42 -10.26
CA LEU A 114 4.72 -30.54 -10.51
C LEU A 114 3.93 -31.85 -10.52
N ALA A 115 4.04 -32.58 -11.62
CA ALA A 115 3.53 -33.90 -11.75
C ALA A 115 4.65 -34.94 -11.49
N ASP A 116 4.39 -35.82 -10.57
CA ASP A 116 5.27 -36.95 -10.28
C ASP A 116 5.13 -38.00 -11.43
N PRO A 117 6.15 -38.84 -11.68
CA PRO A 117 6.13 -39.78 -12.81
C PRO A 117 4.94 -40.76 -12.83
N GLY A 118 4.31 -40.99 -11.71
CA GLY A 118 3.15 -41.89 -11.58
C GLY A 118 1.77 -41.19 -11.54
N ASP A 119 1.73 -39.85 -11.63
CA ASP A 119 0.48 -39.12 -11.56
C ASP A 119 -0.38 -39.36 -12.82
N SER A 120 -1.65 -39.69 -12.60
CA SER A 120 -2.65 -39.71 -13.66
C SER A 120 -3.02 -38.28 -14.09
N GLU A 121 -3.61 -38.12 -15.27
CA GLU A 121 -4.13 -36.85 -15.74
C GLU A 121 -5.13 -36.23 -14.75
N GLU A 122 -5.97 -37.06 -14.13
CA GLU A 122 -6.93 -36.61 -13.11
C GLU A 122 -6.22 -36.12 -11.83
N ALA A 123 -5.16 -36.80 -11.39
CA ALA A 123 -4.37 -36.37 -10.25
C ALA A 123 -3.69 -35.00 -10.52
N ILE A 124 -3.17 -34.79 -11.72
CA ILE A 124 -2.58 -33.52 -12.15
C ILE A 124 -3.66 -32.42 -12.19
N ARG A 125 -4.84 -32.75 -12.72
CA ARG A 125 -5.99 -31.82 -12.77
C ARG A 125 -6.42 -31.39 -11.38
N GLU A 126 -6.52 -32.30 -10.41
CA GLU A 126 -6.86 -31.97 -9.03
C GLU A 126 -5.78 -31.11 -8.34
N LYS A 127 -4.49 -31.36 -8.58
CA LYS A 127 -3.41 -30.48 -8.12
C LYS A 127 -3.54 -29.07 -8.70
N MET A 128 -3.89 -28.94 -9.97
CA MET A 128 -4.09 -27.68 -10.66
C MET A 128 -5.30 -26.93 -10.09
N LYS A 129 -6.44 -27.60 -9.91
CA LYS A 129 -7.64 -27.02 -9.28
C LYS A 129 -7.34 -26.46 -7.90
N LYS A 130 -6.59 -27.24 -7.09
CA LYS A 130 -6.16 -26.78 -5.76
C LYS A 130 -5.31 -25.51 -5.86
N ALA A 131 -4.34 -25.46 -6.74
CA ALA A 131 -3.47 -24.30 -6.93
C ALA A 131 -4.26 -23.06 -7.40
N VAL A 132 -5.24 -23.25 -8.31
CA VAL A 132 -6.18 -22.19 -8.72
C VAL A 132 -7.00 -21.69 -7.53
N SER A 133 -7.58 -22.61 -6.75
CA SER A 133 -8.40 -22.28 -5.57
C SER A 133 -7.59 -21.48 -4.54
N ASP A 134 -6.37 -21.94 -4.25
CA ASP A 134 -5.46 -21.25 -3.30
C ASP A 134 -5.12 -19.82 -3.79
N LEU A 135 -4.87 -19.64 -5.09
CA LEU A 135 -4.62 -18.33 -5.67
C LEU A 135 -5.85 -17.40 -5.59
N LEU A 136 -7.03 -17.90 -5.95
CA LEU A 136 -8.26 -17.11 -5.94
C LEU A 136 -8.67 -16.69 -4.52
N ALA A 137 -8.36 -17.50 -3.51
CA ALA A 137 -8.61 -17.20 -2.10
C ALA A 137 -7.52 -16.31 -1.47
N ASN A 138 -6.36 -16.15 -2.13
CA ASN A 138 -5.23 -15.45 -1.57
C ASN A 138 -5.54 -13.95 -1.39
N ARG A 139 -5.31 -13.46 -0.15
CA ARG A 139 -5.56 -12.06 0.24
C ARG A 139 -4.28 -11.24 0.36
N GLY A 140 -3.22 -11.67 -0.31
CA GLY A 140 -1.89 -11.06 -0.22
C GLY A 140 -1.00 -11.73 0.83
N ASN A 141 -1.41 -12.88 1.36
CA ASN A 141 -0.55 -13.71 2.20
C ASN A 141 0.38 -14.50 1.27
N ALA A 142 1.67 -14.27 1.32
CA ALA A 142 2.60 -15.22 0.75
C ALA A 142 2.52 -16.51 1.56
N SER A 143 2.16 -17.64 0.93
CA SER A 143 2.17 -18.95 1.58
C SER A 143 3.57 -19.54 1.62
N GLY A 144 4.48 -19.00 0.83
CA GLY A 144 5.88 -19.39 0.77
C GLY A 144 6.73 -18.70 1.84
N PHE A 145 7.98 -18.44 1.50
CA PHE A 145 8.93 -17.78 2.38
C PHE A 145 8.60 -16.28 2.49
N ASP A 146 8.06 -15.88 3.64
CA ASP A 146 7.91 -14.48 3.98
C ASP A 146 9.17 -13.98 4.65
N LEU A 147 9.98 -13.22 3.92
CA LEU A 147 11.24 -12.65 4.38
C LEU A 147 11.10 -11.71 5.59
N THR A 148 9.88 -11.45 6.06
CA THR A 148 9.68 -10.25 6.88
C THR A 148 8.83 -10.43 8.12
N SER A 149 8.02 -11.50 8.22
CA SER A 149 7.08 -11.60 9.33
C SER A 149 6.77 -13.05 9.75
N LYS A 150 6.92 -13.29 11.04
CA LYS A 150 6.40 -14.50 11.70
C LYS A 150 4.86 -14.44 11.88
N LYS A 151 4.23 -13.30 11.60
CA LYS A 151 2.78 -13.08 11.69
C LYS A 151 2.24 -12.69 10.32
N LYS A 152 1.68 -13.66 9.62
CA LYS A 152 1.00 -13.46 8.35
C LYS A 152 -0.36 -12.77 8.58
N SER A 153 -0.39 -11.45 8.51
CA SER A 153 -1.64 -10.70 8.42
C SER A 153 -2.01 -10.52 6.95
N PRO A 154 -3.26 -10.75 6.54
CA PRO A 154 -3.68 -10.46 5.18
C PRO A 154 -3.53 -8.98 4.90
N VAL A 155 -2.97 -8.63 3.74
CA VAL A 155 -2.79 -7.24 3.30
C VAL A 155 -4.13 -6.64 2.85
N SER A 156 -5.11 -7.48 2.56
CA SER A 156 -6.41 -7.08 2.06
C SER A 156 -7.54 -7.90 2.70
N ASP A 157 -8.66 -7.25 2.97
CA ASP A 157 -9.89 -7.93 3.38
C ASP A 157 -10.55 -8.72 2.24
N ARG A 158 -10.06 -8.54 1.01
CA ARG A 158 -10.55 -9.18 -0.22
C ARG A 158 -9.46 -10.00 -0.89
N PRO A 159 -9.85 -10.98 -1.74
CA PRO A 159 -8.89 -11.68 -2.58
C PRO A 159 -8.04 -10.71 -3.40
N LEU A 160 -6.75 -11.03 -3.54
CA LEU A 160 -5.76 -10.20 -4.22
C LEU A 160 -6.15 -9.91 -5.68
N LEU A 161 -6.72 -10.90 -6.35
CA LEU A 161 -7.13 -10.83 -7.75
C LEU A 161 -8.59 -10.40 -7.95
N ASP A 162 -9.33 -10.05 -6.87
CA ASP A 162 -10.71 -9.58 -6.98
C ASP A 162 -10.80 -8.31 -7.85
N GLY A 163 -11.64 -8.39 -8.90
CA GLY A 163 -11.77 -7.34 -9.92
C GLY A 163 -10.56 -7.16 -10.85
N GLN A 164 -9.54 -8.05 -10.77
CA GLN A 164 -8.36 -8.01 -11.64
C GLN A 164 -8.40 -9.06 -12.76
N ILE A 165 -9.17 -10.14 -12.60
CA ILE A 165 -9.40 -11.17 -13.64
C ILE A 165 -10.75 -10.92 -14.28
N ASP A 166 -10.87 -11.16 -15.59
CA ASP A 166 -12.16 -11.19 -16.28
C ASP A 166 -12.89 -12.49 -15.94
N LEU A 167 -13.55 -12.50 -14.80
CA LEU A 167 -14.30 -13.64 -14.31
C LEU A 167 -15.57 -13.93 -15.12
N SER A 168 -16.03 -12.97 -15.95
CA SER A 168 -17.20 -13.16 -16.82
C SER A 168 -16.96 -14.28 -17.86
N ARG A 169 -15.69 -14.50 -18.26
CA ARG A 169 -15.28 -15.64 -19.09
C ARG A 169 -15.59 -16.99 -18.48
N TYR A 170 -15.70 -17.05 -17.15
CA TYR A 170 -15.97 -18.25 -16.36
C TYR A 170 -17.34 -18.23 -15.68
N GLY A 171 -18.22 -17.29 -16.08
CA GLY A 171 -19.58 -17.19 -15.57
C GLY A 171 -19.73 -16.60 -14.15
N VAL A 172 -18.70 -15.88 -13.67
CA VAL A 172 -18.66 -15.24 -12.35
C VAL A 172 -18.41 -13.76 -12.48
N THR A 173 -18.99 -12.93 -11.61
CA THR A 173 -18.83 -11.46 -11.67
C THR A 173 -17.84 -10.91 -10.64
N SER A 174 -17.64 -11.60 -9.50
CA SER A 174 -16.77 -11.19 -8.40
C SER A 174 -16.29 -12.39 -7.59
N LEU A 175 -15.07 -12.34 -7.04
CA LEU A 175 -14.56 -13.36 -6.10
C LEU A 175 -15.14 -13.22 -4.68
N SER A 176 -15.67 -12.08 -4.34
CA SER A 176 -16.16 -11.79 -2.98
C SER A 176 -17.63 -12.08 -2.76
N GLY A 177 -18.40 -12.38 -3.81
CA GLY A 177 -19.85 -12.70 -3.71
C GLY A 177 -20.71 -11.63 -3.03
N THR A 178 -20.22 -10.41 -2.83
CA THR A 178 -20.91 -9.33 -2.13
C THR A 178 -20.50 -7.96 -2.60
N GLU A 179 -21.47 -7.06 -2.50
CA GLU A 179 -21.47 -5.61 -2.73
C GLU A 179 -20.11 -4.91 -2.97
N ALA A 180 -20.14 -3.94 -3.87
CA ALA A 180 -19.09 -2.93 -4.04
C ALA A 180 -18.58 -2.41 -2.67
N PRO A 181 -17.28 -2.15 -2.50
CA PRO A 181 -16.72 -1.77 -1.22
C PRO A 181 -17.45 -0.55 -0.67
N LYS A 182 -18.02 -0.68 0.52
CA LYS A 182 -18.29 0.50 1.33
C LYS A 182 -16.94 1.20 1.54
N PRO A 183 -16.86 2.52 1.37
CA PRO A 183 -15.62 3.23 1.61
C PRO A 183 -15.16 2.91 3.04
N PHE A 184 -13.88 2.61 3.19
CA PHE A 184 -13.23 2.32 4.46
C PHE A 184 -13.49 3.48 5.41
N SER A 185 -14.45 3.32 6.33
CA SER A 185 -14.68 4.26 7.41
C SER A 185 -13.56 4.07 8.44
N GLY A 186 -12.45 4.75 8.20
CA GLY A 186 -11.41 4.87 9.20
C GLY A 186 -12.04 5.44 10.47
N GLN A 187 -12.00 4.70 11.56
CA GLN A 187 -12.35 5.20 12.89
C GLN A 187 -11.33 6.28 13.29
N GLY A 188 -11.53 7.45 12.72
CA GLY A 188 -10.99 8.68 13.28
C GLY A 188 -11.87 9.06 14.46
N GLY A 189 -11.39 8.86 15.67
CA GLY A 189 -12.06 9.31 16.88
C GLY A 189 -12.33 10.80 16.83
N THR A 190 -13.55 11.19 16.48
CA THR A 190 -14.05 12.54 16.65
C THR A 190 -14.50 12.69 18.08
N ARG A 191 -13.80 13.56 18.83
CA ARG A 191 -14.27 14.08 20.11
C ARG A 191 -15.65 14.70 19.92
N PRO A 192 -16.64 14.44 20.77
CA PRO A 192 -17.92 15.13 20.70
C PRO A 192 -17.76 16.59 21.11
N ALA A 193 -18.31 17.48 20.28
CA ALA A 193 -18.44 18.88 20.62
C ALA A 193 -19.53 19.08 21.71
N PRO A 194 -19.38 20.05 22.60
CA PRO A 194 -20.31 20.24 23.70
C PRO A 194 -21.66 20.80 23.19
N SER A 195 -22.73 20.10 23.53
CA SER A 195 -24.11 20.53 23.31
C SER A 195 -24.44 21.77 24.15
N ARG A 196 -24.75 22.87 23.51
CA ARG A 196 -25.45 23.99 24.16
C ARG A 196 -26.94 23.68 24.18
N GLY A 197 -27.47 23.54 25.36
CA GLY A 197 -28.88 23.41 25.61
C GLY A 197 -29.61 24.70 25.28
N GLY A 198 -30.74 24.56 24.61
CA GLY A 198 -31.76 25.59 24.45
C GLY A 198 -33.13 24.93 24.64
N LYS A 199 -33.68 25.04 25.84
CA LYS A 199 -35.06 24.75 26.12
C LYS A 199 -35.93 25.79 25.41
N LEU A 200 -36.89 25.38 24.64
CA LEU A 200 -38.05 26.17 24.29
C LEU A 200 -39.29 25.42 24.76
N ASP A 201 -39.88 26.04 25.79
CA ASP A 201 -41.15 25.73 26.41
C ASP A 201 -42.26 26.41 25.57
N LEU A 202 -43.25 25.63 25.13
CA LEU A 202 -44.50 26.15 24.57
C LEU A 202 -45.66 25.38 25.15
N SER A 203 -46.02 25.80 26.36
CA SER A 203 -47.34 25.54 26.92
C SER A 203 -48.25 26.74 26.60
N ARG A 204 -49.45 26.40 26.27
CA ARG A 204 -50.67 27.19 26.44
C ARG A 204 -51.26 27.84 25.18
N SER A 205 -52.36 27.26 24.70
CA SER A 205 -53.62 27.98 24.76
C SER A 205 -54.80 27.05 24.41
N GLN A 206 -55.63 26.74 25.38
CA GLN A 206 -57.00 26.29 25.20
C GLN A 206 -57.87 27.51 24.81
N ARG A 207 -58.75 27.32 23.84
CA ARG A 207 -60.12 27.92 23.92
C ARG A 207 -61.11 27.14 23.08
N SER A 208 -62.13 26.75 23.73
CA SER A 208 -63.38 26.12 23.31
C SER A 208 -64.23 26.97 22.39
N SER A 209 -64.89 26.36 21.40
CA SER A 209 -66.27 26.73 21.06
C SER A 209 -67.01 25.54 20.43
N SER A 210 -68.18 25.31 20.92
CA SER A 210 -69.22 24.33 20.59
C SER A 210 -69.77 24.50 19.18
N GLY A 211 -70.16 23.39 18.52
CA GLY A 211 -71.02 23.40 17.34
C GLY A 211 -71.26 22.01 16.84
N SER A 212 -72.45 21.52 17.04
CA SER A 212 -72.96 20.18 16.69
C SER A 212 -73.15 20.00 15.19
N ASP A 213 -73.23 18.74 14.81
CA ASP A 213 -73.72 18.14 13.55
C ASP A 213 -72.75 18.01 12.40
N GLY A 214 -72.24 16.78 12.23
CA GLY A 214 -71.43 16.30 11.11
C GLY A 214 -70.85 14.91 11.26
N LYS A 215 -71.48 14.03 12.01
CA LYS A 215 -70.88 12.77 12.47
C LYS A 215 -71.14 11.56 11.59
N THR A 216 -71.43 11.66 10.29
CA THR A 216 -71.76 10.48 9.45
C THR A 216 -71.01 10.41 8.10
N MET A 217 -70.25 11.43 7.71
CA MET A 217 -69.45 11.35 6.45
C MET A 217 -67.94 11.27 6.63
N VAL A 218 -67.42 11.45 7.84
CA VAL A 218 -65.99 11.46 8.11
C VAL A 218 -65.45 10.07 8.46
N GLU A 219 -66.28 9.18 9.02
CA GLU A 219 -65.85 7.80 9.39
C GLU A 219 -65.67 6.89 8.15
N ALA A 220 -66.51 7.03 7.12
CA ALA A 220 -66.38 6.26 5.89
C ALA A 220 -65.17 6.67 5.00
N SER A 221 -64.67 7.89 5.14
CA SER A 221 -63.48 8.36 4.42
C SER A 221 -62.18 8.05 5.16
N ALA A 222 -62.20 7.91 6.48
CA ALA A 222 -61.05 7.53 7.31
C ALA A 222 -60.73 6.02 7.17
N ASP A 223 -61.74 5.16 7.16
CA ASP A 223 -61.57 3.72 6.95
C ASP A 223 -61.05 3.39 5.57
N LYS A 224 -61.49 4.10 4.52
CA LYS A 224 -61.00 3.91 3.17
C LYS A 224 -59.54 4.31 3.04
N LYS A 225 -59.14 5.41 3.67
CA LYS A 225 -57.76 5.89 3.66
C LYS A 225 -56.80 5.01 4.47
N GLN A 226 -57.27 4.46 5.60
CA GLN A 226 -56.51 3.48 6.38
C GLN A 226 -56.34 2.16 5.65
N THR A 227 -57.34 1.71 4.89
CA THR A 227 -57.25 0.49 4.08
C THR A 227 -56.33 0.65 2.88
N GLU A 228 -56.37 1.81 2.22
CA GLU A 228 -55.43 2.16 1.11
C GLU A 228 -53.99 2.28 1.60
N GLU A 229 -53.74 2.91 2.75
CA GLU A 229 -52.40 2.96 3.37
C GLU A 229 -51.90 1.59 3.85
N ALA A 230 -52.76 0.73 4.36
CA ALA A 230 -52.40 -0.64 4.75
C ALA A 230 -52.10 -1.51 3.54
N GLN A 231 -52.85 -1.37 2.44
CA GLN A 231 -52.56 -2.06 1.18
C GLN A 231 -51.24 -1.58 0.54
N ALA A 232 -51.01 -0.25 0.48
CA ALA A 232 -49.77 0.28 -0.01
C ALA A 232 -48.54 -0.19 0.81
N LYS A 233 -48.66 -0.26 2.13
CA LYS A 233 -47.59 -0.80 2.99
C LYS A 233 -47.40 -2.31 2.80
N ALA A 234 -48.43 -3.07 2.58
CA ALA A 234 -48.36 -4.50 2.30
C ALA A 234 -47.69 -4.75 0.91
N GLU A 235 -48.01 -3.95 -0.11
CA GLU A 235 -47.37 -4.04 -1.43
C GLU A 235 -45.90 -3.68 -1.37
N VAL A 236 -45.52 -2.63 -0.66
CA VAL A 236 -44.10 -2.23 -0.45
C VAL A 236 -43.34 -3.31 0.31
N GLN A 237 -43.97 -3.92 1.33
CA GLN A 237 -43.36 -5.02 2.08
C GLN A 237 -43.20 -6.28 1.24
N ALA A 238 -44.22 -6.64 0.44
CA ALA A 238 -44.15 -7.77 -0.46
C ALA A 238 -43.09 -7.58 -1.59
N GLN A 239 -42.96 -6.34 -2.12
CA GLN A 239 -41.90 -6.01 -3.04
C GLN A 239 -40.49 -6.12 -2.40
N ALA A 240 -40.32 -5.60 -1.18
CA ALA A 240 -39.06 -5.69 -0.44
C ALA A 240 -38.68 -7.15 -0.12
N GLU A 241 -39.64 -7.98 0.24
CA GLU A 241 -39.44 -9.41 0.47
C GLU A 241 -39.10 -10.17 -0.83
N ALA A 242 -39.76 -9.83 -1.94
CA ALA A 242 -39.45 -10.40 -3.26
C ALA A 242 -38.04 -9.99 -3.74
N GLU A 243 -37.67 -8.72 -3.57
CA GLU A 243 -36.31 -8.26 -3.86
C GLU A 243 -35.25 -8.93 -3.00
N ALA A 244 -35.51 -9.05 -1.68
CA ALA A 244 -34.62 -9.74 -0.76
C ALA A 244 -34.43 -11.21 -1.12
N LYS A 245 -35.51 -11.89 -1.50
CA LYS A 245 -35.47 -13.29 -1.96
C LYS A 245 -34.71 -13.44 -3.29
N ALA A 246 -34.99 -12.58 -4.26
CA ALA A 246 -34.28 -12.58 -5.55
C ALA A 246 -32.77 -12.30 -5.35
N LYS A 247 -32.41 -11.37 -4.45
CA LYS A 247 -31.01 -11.07 -4.08
C LYS A 247 -30.35 -12.28 -3.40
N ALA A 248 -31.04 -12.96 -2.50
CA ALA A 248 -30.53 -14.16 -1.84
C ALA A 248 -30.32 -15.32 -2.81
N GLU A 249 -31.25 -15.54 -3.78
CA GLU A 249 -31.10 -16.54 -4.82
C GLU A 249 -29.96 -16.22 -5.79
N ALA A 250 -29.79 -14.95 -6.15
CA ALA A 250 -28.67 -14.49 -6.97
C ALA A 250 -27.33 -14.71 -6.26
N GLN A 251 -27.25 -14.37 -4.95
CA GLN A 251 -26.06 -14.60 -4.14
C GLN A 251 -25.73 -16.10 -4.01
N ALA A 252 -26.75 -16.96 -3.81
CA ALA A 252 -26.52 -18.40 -3.72
C ALA A 252 -25.97 -18.97 -5.06
N LYS A 253 -26.50 -18.53 -6.19
CA LYS A 253 -26.00 -18.93 -7.52
C LYS A 253 -24.56 -18.44 -7.76
N GLU A 254 -24.26 -17.23 -7.34
CA GLU A 254 -22.90 -16.66 -7.45
C GLU A 254 -21.92 -17.43 -6.56
N GLN A 255 -22.29 -17.77 -5.34
CA GLN A 255 -21.48 -18.60 -4.45
C GLN A 255 -21.21 -20.00 -5.04
N GLU A 256 -22.23 -20.63 -5.64
CA GLU A 256 -22.06 -21.91 -6.33
C GLU A 256 -21.13 -21.80 -7.53
N ALA A 257 -21.25 -20.73 -8.32
CA ALA A 257 -20.36 -20.46 -9.45
C ALA A 257 -18.92 -20.20 -9.00
N ILE A 258 -18.70 -19.45 -7.91
CA ILE A 258 -17.38 -19.24 -7.28
C ILE A 258 -16.79 -20.58 -6.80
N ALA A 259 -17.59 -21.44 -6.20
CA ALA A 259 -17.12 -22.75 -5.75
C ALA A 259 -16.67 -23.67 -6.90
N LYS A 260 -17.29 -23.54 -8.07
CA LYS A 260 -16.93 -24.27 -9.30
C LYS A 260 -15.86 -23.57 -10.16
N LEU A 261 -15.50 -22.35 -9.81
CA LEU A 261 -14.60 -21.54 -10.61
C LEU A 261 -13.22 -22.19 -10.87
N PRO A 262 -12.57 -22.86 -9.91
CA PRO A 262 -11.31 -23.57 -10.15
C PRO A 262 -11.46 -24.66 -11.23
N ASP A 263 -12.54 -25.43 -11.22
CA ASP A 263 -12.84 -26.43 -12.25
C ASP A 263 -13.00 -25.79 -13.62
N THR A 264 -13.81 -24.73 -13.67
CA THR A 264 -14.11 -23.99 -14.92
C THR A 264 -12.85 -23.39 -15.53
N ILE A 265 -11.96 -22.81 -14.72
CA ILE A 265 -10.67 -22.26 -15.18
C ILE A 265 -9.79 -23.38 -15.75
N VAL A 266 -9.59 -24.45 -15.01
CA VAL A 266 -8.73 -25.57 -15.43
C VAL A 266 -9.25 -26.21 -16.71
N ASP A 267 -10.56 -26.28 -16.91
CA ASP A 267 -11.17 -26.86 -18.10
C ASP A 267 -11.13 -25.91 -19.32
N SER A 268 -11.09 -24.60 -19.06
CA SER A 268 -11.09 -23.58 -20.12
C SER A 268 -9.70 -23.24 -20.66
N GLU A 269 -8.67 -23.35 -19.79
CA GLU A 269 -7.31 -22.96 -20.14
C GLU A 269 -6.54 -24.17 -20.72
N LYS A 270 -5.72 -23.91 -21.74
CA LYS A 270 -4.91 -24.97 -22.36
C LYS A 270 -3.64 -25.20 -21.54
N PRO A 271 -3.44 -26.40 -21.01
CA PRO A 271 -2.21 -26.68 -20.25
C PRO A 271 -1.00 -26.79 -21.20
N VAL A 272 0.11 -26.23 -20.75
CA VAL A 272 1.44 -26.44 -21.34
C VAL A 272 2.19 -27.39 -20.44
N VAL A 273 2.87 -28.40 -21.05
CA VAL A 273 3.61 -29.42 -20.30
C VAL A 273 5.08 -29.33 -20.67
N GLU A 274 5.91 -29.06 -19.69
CA GLU A 274 7.38 -29.05 -19.82
C GLU A 274 7.99 -30.13 -18.95
N THR A 275 9.20 -30.55 -19.31
CA THR A 275 9.93 -31.59 -18.56
C THR A 275 11.14 -30.96 -17.89
N VAL A 276 11.24 -31.13 -16.57
CA VAL A 276 12.33 -30.61 -15.77
C VAL A 276 13.14 -31.75 -15.11
N LYS A 277 14.43 -31.56 -14.98
CA LYS A 277 15.31 -32.46 -14.24
C LYS A 277 15.46 -31.95 -12.81
N THR A 278 15.08 -32.75 -11.85
CA THR A 278 15.22 -32.45 -10.42
C THR A 278 16.21 -33.44 -9.76
N SER A 279 16.56 -33.20 -8.52
CA SER A 279 17.38 -34.13 -7.73
C SER A 279 16.73 -35.52 -7.56
N GLU A 280 15.39 -35.59 -7.64
CA GLU A 280 14.61 -36.82 -7.52
C GLU A 280 14.33 -37.50 -8.87
N GLY A 281 14.87 -36.97 -9.96
CA GLY A 281 14.64 -37.47 -11.30
C GLY A 281 13.92 -36.48 -12.22
N THR A 282 13.38 -37.00 -13.33
CA THR A 282 12.66 -36.18 -14.32
C THR A 282 11.21 -36.03 -13.90
N LYS A 283 10.73 -34.80 -13.79
CA LYS A 283 9.32 -34.45 -13.49
C LYS A 283 8.71 -33.65 -14.64
N LYS A 284 7.39 -33.59 -14.69
CA LYS A 284 6.67 -32.69 -15.60
C LYS A 284 6.16 -31.48 -14.84
N VAL A 285 6.34 -30.31 -15.41
CA VAL A 285 5.67 -29.07 -15.00
C VAL A 285 4.48 -28.87 -15.91
N VAL A 286 3.30 -28.83 -15.33
CA VAL A 286 2.06 -28.52 -16.05
C VAL A 286 1.65 -27.11 -15.65
N SER A 287 1.49 -26.24 -16.63
CA SER A 287 1.15 -24.83 -16.40
C SER A 287 -0.10 -24.42 -17.17
N ILE A 288 -0.87 -23.52 -16.58
CA ILE A 288 -1.94 -22.76 -17.24
C ILE A 288 -1.65 -21.27 -17.08
N THR A 289 -2.12 -20.45 -18.03
CA THR A 289 -1.92 -19.01 -18.02
C THR A 289 -3.24 -18.30 -18.21
N MET A 290 -3.54 -17.37 -17.31
CA MET A 290 -4.67 -16.44 -17.39
C MET A 290 -4.14 -15.02 -17.58
N GLU A 291 -5.01 -14.12 -18.02
CA GLU A 291 -4.70 -12.70 -18.13
C GLU A 291 -5.54 -11.86 -17.18
N LEU A 292 -4.93 -10.83 -16.62
CA LEU A 292 -5.64 -9.78 -15.91
C LEU A 292 -6.44 -8.94 -16.93
N VAL A 293 -7.46 -8.24 -16.48
CA VAL A 293 -8.20 -7.29 -17.33
C VAL A 293 -7.27 -6.23 -17.91
N GLU A 294 -7.55 -5.72 -19.09
CA GLU A 294 -6.69 -4.73 -19.78
C GLU A 294 -6.46 -3.46 -18.93
N ASP A 295 -7.46 -3.05 -18.16
CA ASP A 295 -7.40 -1.88 -17.27
C ASP A 295 -6.94 -2.22 -15.84
N HIS A 296 -6.23 -3.33 -15.66
CA HIS A 296 -5.77 -3.78 -14.32
C HIS A 296 -4.91 -2.76 -13.57
N ILE A 297 -4.06 -1.97 -14.28
CA ILE A 297 -3.25 -0.91 -13.66
C ILE A 297 -4.13 0.22 -13.09
N PRO A 298 -5.02 0.87 -13.88
CA PRO A 298 -5.96 1.85 -13.36
C PRO A 298 -6.84 1.32 -12.22
N LYS A 299 -7.34 0.10 -12.31
CA LYS A 299 -8.17 -0.52 -11.28
C LYS A 299 -7.42 -0.69 -9.95
N ARG A 300 -6.13 -1.05 -10.00
CA ARG A 300 -5.31 -1.11 -8.79
C ARG A 300 -5.00 0.28 -8.25
N ALA A 301 -4.68 1.23 -9.11
CA ALA A 301 -4.44 2.61 -8.71
C ALA A 301 -5.63 3.21 -7.95
N GLU A 302 -6.85 2.93 -8.43
CA GLU A 302 -8.10 3.41 -7.83
C GLU A 302 -8.29 2.94 -6.38
N LYS A 303 -7.84 1.72 -6.03
CA LYS A 303 -7.91 1.21 -4.65
C LYS A 303 -7.19 2.09 -3.63
N PHE A 304 -6.23 2.88 -4.07
CA PHE A 304 -5.40 3.73 -3.20
C PHE A 304 -5.73 5.22 -3.31
N ARG A 305 -6.75 5.61 -4.10
CA ARG A 305 -7.10 7.02 -4.37
C ARG A 305 -7.25 7.85 -3.10
N GLU A 306 -8.07 7.40 -2.15
CA GLU A 306 -8.32 8.15 -0.92
C GLU A 306 -7.08 8.33 -0.06
N ILE A 307 -6.24 7.29 0.01
CA ILE A 307 -4.98 7.31 0.76
C ILE A 307 -4.01 8.30 0.10
N ILE A 308 -3.87 8.23 -1.22
CA ILE A 308 -3.01 9.12 -2.00
C ILE A 308 -3.46 10.58 -1.82
N SER A 309 -4.76 10.87 -2.02
CA SER A 309 -5.31 12.23 -1.90
C SER A 309 -5.06 12.82 -0.50
N ARG A 310 -5.27 12.03 0.55
CA ARG A 310 -5.02 12.44 1.94
C ARG A 310 -3.55 12.81 2.18
N HIS A 311 -2.62 11.97 1.73
CA HIS A 311 -1.20 12.22 1.95
C HIS A 311 -0.64 13.28 1.00
N SER A 312 -1.15 13.38 -0.23
CA SER A 312 -0.89 14.49 -1.15
C SER A 312 -1.22 15.83 -0.49
N ALA A 313 -2.43 15.97 0.04
CA ALA A 313 -2.86 17.18 0.75
C ALA A 313 -2.00 17.44 2.00
N THR A 314 -1.73 16.42 2.82
CA THR A 314 -0.95 16.54 4.07
C THR A 314 0.47 17.04 3.83
N TYR A 315 1.14 16.51 2.80
CA TYR A 315 2.54 16.83 2.51
C TYR A 315 2.72 17.84 1.38
N SER A 316 1.65 18.27 0.71
CA SER A 316 1.68 19.14 -0.48
C SER A 316 2.63 18.56 -1.54
N VAL A 317 2.35 17.33 -1.95
CA VAL A 317 3.02 16.61 -3.04
C VAL A 317 1.95 16.25 -4.06
N ASP A 318 2.20 16.54 -5.33
CA ASP A 318 1.21 16.35 -6.40
C ASP A 318 0.81 14.88 -6.54
N GLU A 319 -0.49 14.61 -6.61
CA GLU A 319 -1.04 13.25 -6.79
C GLU A 319 -0.43 12.52 -8.00
N PRO A 320 -0.31 13.15 -9.20
CA PRO A 320 0.32 12.51 -10.35
C PRO A 320 1.73 11.99 -10.09
N LEU A 321 2.53 12.68 -9.27
CA LEU A 321 3.86 12.23 -8.89
C LEU A 321 3.79 10.98 -7.99
N ILE A 322 2.88 10.96 -7.02
CA ILE A 322 2.71 9.81 -6.11
C ILE A 322 2.27 8.58 -6.90
N TYR A 323 1.26 8.73 -7.77
CA TYR A 323 0.79 7.65 -8.64
C TYR A 323 1.91 7.12 -9.56
N ALA A 324 2.66 8.01 -10.20
CA ALA A 324 3.73 7.63 -11.13
C ALA A 324 4.86 6.86 -10.41
N ILE A 325 5.25 7.28 -9.20
CA ILE A 325 6.21 6.56 -8.37
C ILE A 325 5.67 5.18 -8.01
N MET A 326 4.43 5.07 -7.53
CA MET A 326 3.82 3.79 -7.17
C MET A 326 3.72 2.84 -8.38
N GLU A 327 3.30 3.33 -9.55
CA GLU A 327 3.26 2.53 -10.77
C GLU A 327 4.67 2.07 -11.18
N GLN A 328 5.67 2.93 -11.05
CA GLN A 328 7.05 2.61 -11.41
C GLN A 328 7.67 1.62 -10.43
N GLU A 329 7.45 1.78 -9.14
CA GLU A 329 8.06 0.97 -8.09
C GLU A 329 7.44 -0.43 -7.97
N SER A 330 6.12 -0.53 -8.07
CA SER A 330 5.42 -1.77 -7.73
C SER A 330 4.30 -2.18 -8.69
N ALA A 331 3.98 -1.36 -9.70
CA ALA A 331 2.73 -1.48 -10.46
C ALA A 331 1.50 -1.61 -9.53
N PHE A 332 1.49 -0.86 -8.41
CA PHE A 332 0.48 -0.89 -7.35
C PHE A 332 0.34 -2.25 -6.64
N ASN A 333 1.39 -3.04 -6.59
CA ASN A 333 1.44 -4.25 -5.77
C ASN A 333 1.79 -3.88 -4.32
N PRO A 334 0.87 -4.04 -3.34
CA PRO A 334 1.17 -3.71 -1.95
C PRO A 334 2.18 -4.67 -1.31
N MET A 335 2.33 -5.89 -1.87
CA MET A 335 3.27 -6.91 -1.44
C MET A 335 4.59 -6.86 -2.20
N ALA A 336 4.86 -5.79 -2.94
CA ALA A 336 6.09 -5.66 -3.69
C ALA A 336 7.31 -5.72 -2.77
N GLN A 337 8.25 -6.56 -3.14
CA GLN A 337 9.53 -6.71 -2.48
C GLN A 337 10.64 -6.81 -3.52
N SER A 338 11.75 -6.12 -3.30
CA SER A 338 12.94 -6.24 -4.16
C SER A 338 14.04 -7.06 -3.46
N TRP A 339 14.99 -7.54 -4.25
CA TRP A 339 16.18 -8.25 -3.76
C TRP A 339 17.01 -7.41 -2.76
N VAL A 340 17.23 -6.13 -3.06
CA VAL A 340 17.65 -5.16 -2.04
C VAL A 340 16.41 -4.82 -1.26
N PRO A 341 16.30 -5.14 0.04
CA PRO A 341 15.03 -5.15 0.75
C PRO A 341 14.37 -3.76 0.75
N ALA A 342 13.54 -3.53 -0.28
CA ALA A 342 12.62 -2.43 -0.39
C ALA A 342 11.20 -3.00 -0.43
N TYR A 343 10.27 -2.37 0.27
CA TYR A 343 8.96 -2.95 0.58
C TYR A 343 7.79 -2.06 0.18
N GLY A 344 6.74 -2.72 -0.30
CA GLY A 344 5.42 -2.16 -0.51
C GLY A 344 5.29 -1.26 -1.73
N LEU A 345 4.20 -0.52 -1.79
CA LEU A 345 3.75 0.26 -2.95
C LEU A 345 4.78 1.23 -3.50
N MET A 346 5.53 1.90 -2.63
CA MET A 346 6.53 2.92 -2.97
C MET A 346 7.97 2.42 -2.74
N GLN A 347 8.18 1.13 -2.54
CA GLN A 347 9.48 0.45 -2.44
C GLN A 347 10.48 1.18 -1.53
N LEU A 348 10.09 1.35 -0.28
CA LEU A 348 10.94 2.01 0.70
C LEU A 348 11.97 1.03 1.29
N VAL A 349 13.25 1.38 1.23
CA VAL A 349 14.33 0.64 1.88
C VAL A 349 14.40 1.04 3.36
N PRO A 350 14.15 0.12 4.33
CA PRO A 350 14.03 0.45 5.75
C PRO A 350 15.19 1.25 6.32
N LYS A 351 16.42 0.81 6.05
CA LYS A 351 17.65 1.40 6.64
C LYS A 351 18.10 2.72 6.01
N SER A 352 17.48 3.13 4.90
CA SER A 352 17.85 4.36 4.18
C SER A 352 16.63 5.28 3.99
N GLY A 353 16.06 5.35 2.79
CA GLY A 353 14.90 6.20 2.49
C GLY A 353 13.72 5.99 3.45
N GLY A 354 13.46 4.76 3.88
CA GLY A 354 12.45 4.43 4.88
C GLY A 354 12.71 5.07 6.24
N ARG A 355 13.96 5.01 6.75
CA ARG A 355 14.36 5.64 8.02
C ARG A 355 14.29 7.16 7.94
N ASP A 356 14.76 7.75 6.83
CA ASP A 356 14.71 9.20 6.63
C ASP A 356 13.25 9.70 6.54
N ALA A 357 12.41 8.97 5.83
CA ALA A 357 10.98 9.22 5.76
C ALA A 357 10.31 9.10 7.14
N TYR A 358 10.60 8.03 7.87
CA TYR A 358 10.06 7.80 9.21
C TYR A 358 10.42 8.94 10.17
N ARG A 359 11.69 9.35 10.16
CA ARG A 359 12.18 10.49 10.95
C ARG A 359 11.48 11.79 10.55
N TYR A 360 11.28 12.01 9.25
CA TYR A 360 10.61 13.22 8.77
C TYR A 360 9.13 13.25 9.16
N VAL A 361 8.42 12.14 9.00
CA VAL A 361 6.98 12.03 9.24
C VAL A 361 6.67 11.97 10.75
N HIS A 362 7.30 11.06 11.48
CA HIS A 362 6.97 10.77 12.88
C HIS A 362 7.81 11.57 13.89
N LYS A 363 8.83 12.32 13.43
CA LYS A 363 9.77 13.06 14.29
C LYS A 363 10.51 12.19 15.31
N LYS A 364 10.62 10.90 15.00
CA LYS A 364 11.35 9.89 15.78
C LYS A 364 12.32 9.19 14.84
N ASP A 365 13.49 8.85 15.32
CA ASP A 365 14.44 8.03 14.56
C ASP A 365 14.17 6.57 14.87
N ALA A 366 13.68 5.86 13.84
CA ALA A 366 13.48 4.42 13.90
C ALA A 366 13.56 3.85 12.47
N ILE A 367 13.93 2.57 12.39
CA ILE A 367 13.91 1.82 11.14
C ILE A 367 12.53 1.14 11.05
N PRO A 368 11.69 1.48 10.07
CA PRO A 368 10.39 0.84 9.92
C PRO A 368 10.57 -0.64 9.57
N SER A 369 9.76 -1.51 10.19
CA SER A 369 9.74 -2.93 9.84
C SER A 369 9.14 -3.16 8.45
N ALA A 370 9.38 -4.32 7.88
CA ALA A 370 8.74 -4.71 6.63
C ALA A 370 7.21 -4.79 6.77
N ASP A 371 6.69 -5.34 7.88
CA ASP A 371 5.24 -5.36 8.14
C ASP A 371 4.64 -3.96 8.15
N PHE A 372 5.33 -3.00 8.76
CA PHE A 372 4.92 -1.60 8.74
C PHE A 372 4.88 -1.04 7.31
N LEU A 373 5.84 -1.44 6.47
CA LEU A 373 5.96 -0.98 5.09
C LEU A 373 5.05 -1.73 4.10
N PHE A 374 4.54 -2.91 4.44
CA PHE A 374 3.52 -3.58 3.64
C PHE A 374 2.12 -3.00 3.86
N ASP A 375 1.89 -2.28 4.96
CA ASP A 375 0.64 -1.54 5.13
C ASP A 375 0.55 -0.40 4.12
N PRO A 376 -0.49 -0.37 3.25
CA PRO A 376 -0.60 0.62 2.20
C PRO A 376 -0.63 2.06 2.70
N ASN A 377 -1.33 2.34 3.81
CA ASN A 377 -1.42 3.69 4.36
C ASN A 377 -0.06 4.18 4.87
N ASN A 378 0.64 3.33 5.63
CA ASN A 378 1.95 3.66 6.16
C ASN A 378 2.99 3.84 5.04
N ASN A 379 2.96 2.96 4.03
CA ASN A 379 3.89 3.00 2.92
C ASN A 379 3.71 4.28 2.09
N ILE A 380 2.47 4.60 1.69
CA ILE A 380 2.15 5.83 0.93
C ILE A 380 2.46 7.08 1.76
N GLN A 381 2.16 7.05 3.07
CA GLN A 381 2.50 8.15 3.97
C GLN A 381 4.00 8.42 3.99
N LEU A 382 4.81 7.38 4.23
CA LEU A 382 6.27 7.54 4.30
C LEU A 382 6.86 7.91 2.94
N GLY A 383 6.44 7.26 1.85
CA GLY A 383 6.94 7.57 0.50
C GLY A 383 6.63 9.01 0.08
N THR A 384 5.40 9.47 0.33
CA THR A 384 5.02 10.88 0.09
C THR A 384 5.79 11.83 0.99
N GLY A 385 5.98 11.48 2.27
CA GLY A 385 6.80 12.23 3.21
C GLY A 385 8.27 12.31 2.78
N TYR A 386 8.81 11.25 2.19
CA TYR A 386 10.17 11.22 1.65
C TYR A 386 10.32 12.13 0.42
N LEU A 387 9.37 12.09 -0.50
CA LEU A 387 9.33 13.04 -1.63
C LEU A 387 9.30 14.48 -1.13
N LYS A 388 8.47 14.78 -0.12
CA LYS A 388 8.44 16.12 0.50
C LYS A 388 9.77 16.49 1.14
N LEU A 389 10.41 15.57 1.88
CA LEU A 389 11.74 15.78 2.46
C LEU A 389 12.77 16.15 1.37
N LEU A 390 12.78 15.39 0.28
CA LEU A 390 13.69 15.64 -0.85
C LEU A 390 13.47 17.03 -1.46
N MET A 391 12.22 17.40 -1.74
CA MET A 391 11.90 18.69 -2.36
C MET A 391 12.07 19.88 -1.40
N SER A 392 11.59 19.76 -0.15
CA SER A 392 11.48 20.91 0.76
C SER A 392 12.69 21.10 1.69
N THR A 393 13.56 20.09 1.78
CA THR A 393 14.75 20.13 2.64
C THR A 393 16.02 19.92 1.84
N THR A 394 16.11 18.81 1.10
CA THR A 394 17.32 18.41 0.39
C THR A 394 17.61 19.34 -0.79
N PHE A 395 16.63 19.55 -1.65
CA PHE A 395 16.74 20.39 -2.85
C PHE A 395 16.00 21.73 -2.73
N LYS A 396 15.77 22.22 -1.51
CA LYS A 396 14.99 23.45 -1.24
C LYS A 396 15.52 24.69 -1.97
N ASN A 397 16.83 24.74 -2.23
CA ASN A 397 17.49 25.87 -2.88
C ASN A 397 17.54 25.76 -4.41
N VAL A 398 17.01 24.71 -5.00
CA VAL A 398 16.74 24.63 -6.44
C VAL A 398 15.56 25.54 -6.75
N GLN A 399 15.75 26.57 -7.59
CA GLN A 399 14.78 27.66 -7.78
C GLN A 399 13.57 27.21 -8.61
N ASP A 400 13.81 26.60 -9.76
CA ASP A 400 12.75 26.06 -10.61
C ASP A 400 12.12 24.83 -9.94
N THR A 401 10.78 24.84 -9.75
CA THR A 401 10.04 23.79 -9.07
C THR A 401 10.04 22.48 -9.85
N ARG A 402 10.06 22.53 -11.18
CA ARG A 402 10.12 21.33 -12.04
C ARG A 402 11.52 20.71 -11.97
N CYS A 403 12.59 21.52 -11.98
CA CYS A 403 13.95 21.04 -11.76
C CYS A 403 14.10 20.43 -10.36
N ARG A 404 13.51 21.04 -9.34
CA ARG A 404 13.50 20.52 -7.97
C ARG A 404 12.80 19.17 -7.89
N MET A 405 11.64 19.02 -8.52
CA MET A 405 10.90 17.77 -8.60
C MET A 405 11.72 16.70 -9.34
N LEU A 406 12.35 17.05 -10.45
CA LEU A 406 13.20 16.13 -11.22
C LEU A 406 14.38 15.60 -10.38
N CYS A 407 15.06 16.50 -9.63
CA CYS A 407 16.09 16.10 -8.68
C CYS A 407 15.54 15.16 -7.58
N ALA A 408 14.33 15.43 -7.08
CA ALA A 408 13.69 14.58 -6.08
C ALA A 408 13.33 13.20 -6.65
N ILE A 409 12.82 13.12 -7.89
CA ILE A 409 12.54 11.84 -8.59
C ILE A 409 13.83 11.03 -8.72
N ALA A 410 14.91 11.63 -9.22
CA ALA A 410 16.20 10.97 -9.35
C ALA A 410 16.73 10.50 -7.98
N ALA A 411 16.65 11.35 -6.96
CA ALA A 411 17.15 11.08 -5.62
C ALA A 411 16.31 10.00 -4.89
N TYR A 412 15.02 9.88 -5.20
CA TYR A 412 14.17 8.84 -4.66
C TYR A 412 14.72 7.44 -5.00
N ASN A 413 15.15 7.23 -6.23
CA ASN A 413 15.71 5.97 -6.70
C ASN A 413 17.19 5.76 -6.28
N THR A 414 18.05 6.76 -6.51
CA THR A 414 19.51 6.57 -6.35
C THR A 414 20.12 7.29 -5.16
N GLY A 415 19.34 8.10 -4.43
CA GLY A 415 19.82 8.94 -3.36
C GLY A 415 20.39 10.30 -3.83
N ALA A 416 20.21 11.33 -3.01
CA ALA A 416 20.57 12.71 -3.33
C ALA A 416 22.08 12.91 -3.57
N GLY A 417 22.93 12.10 -2.91
CA GLY A 417 24.38 12.14 -3.10
C GLY A 417 24.80 11.77 -4.53
N ASN A 418 24.14 10.77 -5.14
CA ASN A 418 24.41 10.38 -6.53
C ASN A 418 23.92 11.43 -7.53
N VAL A 419 22.78 12.06 -7.26
CA VAL A 419 22.32 13.22 -8.04
C VAL A 419 23.34 14.35 -8.00
N SER A 420 23.85 14.71 -6.82
CA SER A 420 24.87 15.73 -6.67
C SER A 420 26.16 15.35 -7.40
N ARG A 421 26.60 14.08 -7.28
CA ARG A 421 27.82 13.60 -7.96
C ARG A 421 27.69 13.66 -9.48
N SER A 422 26.51 13.38 -10.03
CA SER A 422 26.29 13.47 -11.47
C SER A 422 26.35 14.90 -12.01
N ILE A 423 26.11 15.90 -11.16
CA ILE A 423 26.12 17.32 -11.53
C ILE A 423 27.52 17.93 -11.41
N ASN A 424 28.25 17.68 -10.31
CA ASN A 424 29.47 18.36 -9.97
C ASN A 424 30.60 17.46 -9.44
N GLY A 425 30.48 16.14 -9.57
CA GLY A 425 31.51 15.17 -9.17
C GLY A 425 31.58 14.89 -7.66
N THR A 426 30.80 15.56 -6.80
CA THR A 426 30.80 15.34 -5.35
C THR A 426 29.41 15.03 -4.81
N THR A 427 29.33 14.39 -3.63
CA THR A 427 28.05 14.13 -2.95
C THR A 427 27.48 15.33 -2.21
N ASN A 428 28.17 16.48 -2.24
CA ASN A 428 27.73 17.69 -1.56
C ASN A 428 26.69 18.45 -2.38
N ILE A 429 25.44 18.32 -1.96
CA ILE A 429 24.27 18.89 -2.64
C ILE A 429 24.39 20.42 -2.76
N SER A 430 24.88 21.11 -1.74
CA SER A 430 25.01 22.57 -1.76
C SER A 430 25.92 23.05 -2.88
N LYS A 431 26.91 22.24 -3.29
CA LYS A 431 27.80 22.56 -4.41
C LYS A 431 27.16 22.31 -5.79
N ALA A 432 26.17 21.41 -5.87
CA ALA A 432 25.45 21.10 -7.10
C ALA A 432 24.37 22.14 -7.43
N ILE A 433 23.78 22.78 -6.43
CA ILE A 433 22.65 23.70 -6.59
C ILE A 433 22.90 24.85 -7.57
N PRO A 434 24.05 25.57 -7.55
CA PRO A 434 24.28 26.63 -8.51
C PRO A 434 24.27 26.15 -9.97
N THR A 435 24.87 24.98 -10.23
CA THR A 435 24.86 24.35 -11.55
C THR A 435 23.45 23.92 -11.97
N ILE A 436 22.66 23.32 -11.05
CA ILE A 436 21.27 22.97 -11.32
C ILE A 436 20.46 24.23 -11.68
N ASN A 437 20.63 25.32 -10.92
CA ASN A 437 19.91 26.58 -11.14
C ASN A 437 20.30 27.31 -12.44
N SER A 438 21.42 26.96 -13.04
CA SER A 438 21.83 27.48 -14.35
C SER A 438 21.25 26.71 -15.54
N MET A 439 20.59 25.57 -15.29
CA MET A 439 20.00 24.72 -16.33
C MET A 439 18.50 24.96 -16.45
N SER A 440 17.98 24.90 -17.68
CA SER A 440 16.55 24.70 -17.89
C SER A 440 16.14 23.27 -17.49
N TYR A 441 14.83 23.02 -17.37
CA TYR A 441 14.31 21.68 -17.10
C TYR A 441 14.82 20.63 -18.09
N ASP A 442 14.78 20.95 -19.39
CA ASP A 442 15.19 20.01 -20.44
C ASP A 442 16.71 19.76 -20.39
N GLN A 443 17.49 20.80 -20.14
CA GLN A 443 18.95 20.66 -19.96
C GLN A 443 19.30 19.79 -18.76
N LEU A 444 18.62 19.98 -17.62
CA LEU A 444 18.82 19.16 -16.45
C LEU A 444 18.38 17.71 -16.68
N PHE A 445 17.23 17.49 -17.34
CA PHE A 445 16.72 16.18 -17.66
C PHE A 445 17.71 15.38 -18.53
N GLU A 446 18.20 15.98 -19.63
CA GLU A 446 19.17 15.33 -20.50
C GLU A 446 20.52 15.11 -19.79
N HIS A 447 20.95 16.08 -18.96
CA HIS A 447 22.16 15.91 -18.16
C HIS A 447 22.06 14.73 -17.21
N LEU A 448 20.96 14.59 -16.46
CA LEU A 448 20.74 13.47 -15.52
C LEU A 448 20.66 12.14 -16.27
N LYS A 449 19.96 12.06 -17.39
CA LYS A 449 19.92 10.86 -18.25
C LYS A 449 21.31 10.41 -18.69
N LYS A 450 22.20 11.35 -18.99
CA LYS A 450 23.56 11.05 -19.42
C LYS A 450 24.48 10.68 -18.25
N SER A 451 24.41 11.40 -17.15
CA SER A 451 25.47 11.46 -16.12
C SER A 451 25.17 10.66 -14.85
N LEU A 452 23.91 10.22 -14.61
CA LEU A 452 23.62 9.39 -13.47
C LEU A 452 24.36 8.05 -13.53
N PRO A 453 24.86 7.53 -12.39
CA PRO A 453 25.78 6.38 -12.38
C PRO A 453 25.10 5.05 -12.79
N HIS A 454 23.78 4.91 -12.56
CA HIS A 454 23.06 3.66 -12.78
C HIS A 454 22.11 3.78 -13.97
N ALA A 455 22.17 2.83 -14.90
CA ALA A 455 21.27 2.77 -16.05
C ALA A 455 19.80 2.72 -15.61
N GLU A 456 19.50 1.97 -14.53
CA GLU A 456 18.17 1.92 -13.93
C GLU A 456 17.63 3.32 -13.58
N THR A 457 18.46 4.17 -12.95
CA THR A 457 18.03 5.53 -12.56
C THR A 457 17.78 6.43 -13.76
N LYS A 458 18.57 6.27 -14.84
CA LYS A 458 18.36 7.01 -16.10
C LYS A 458 17.00 6.69 -16.71
N ASP A 459 16.65 5.42 -16.76
CA ASP A 459 15.34 4.96 -17.21
C ASP A 459 14.23 5.37 -16.24
N TYR A 460 14.52 5.35 -14.94
CA TYR A 460 13.56 5.68 -13.88
C TYR A 460 13.02 7.10 -14.03
N ILE A 461 13.88 8.10 -14.18
CA ILE A 461 13.43 9.50 -14.33
C ILE A 461 12.55 9.66 -15.56
N GLN A 462 12.88 9.01 -16.67
CA GLN A 462 12.09 9.05 -17.89
C GLN A 462 10.72 8.37 -17.72
N LYS A 463 10.71 7.18 -17.10
CA LYS A 463 9.47 6.42 -16.87
C LYS A 463 8.54 7.15 -15.90
N VAL A 464 9.06 7.67 -14.80
CA VAL A 464 8.23 8.40 -13.81
C VAL A 464 7.64 9.67 -14.44
N THR A 465 8.45 10.50 -15.11
CA THR A 465 7.94 11.72 -15.74
C THR A 465 6.90 11.44 -16.82
N SER A 466 7.10 10.39 -17.62
CA SER A 466 6.11 9.94 -18.62
C SER A 466 4.82 9.43 -17.95
N LYS A 467 4.93 8.65 -16.88
CA LYS A 467 3.76 8.10 -16.17
C LYS A 467 2.93 9.20 -15.50
N MET A 468 3.56 10.27 -15.02
CA MET A 468 2.82 11.40 -14.43
C MET A 468 1.75 11.95 -15.36
N THR A 469 2.00 11.99 -16.68
CA THR A 469 1.03 12.50 -17.64
C THR A 469 -0.27 11.71 -17.70
N LYS A 470 -0.25 10.42 -17.34
CA LYS A 470 -1.44 9.55 -17.27
C LYS A 470 -2.39 9.94 -16.14
N TYR A 471 -1.88 10.60 -15.08
CA TYR A 471 -2.60 10.91 -13.85
C TYR A 471 -2.94 12.40 -13.72
N ILE A 472 -2.63 13.22 -14.72
CA ILE A 472 -3.07 14.62 -14.79
C ILE A 472 -4.56 14.58 -15.20
N LYS A 473 -5.42 15.13 -14.34
CA LYS A 473 -6.87 15.26 -14.59
C LYS A 473 -7.15 16.52 -15.40
#